data_edbe251d49e88130494c1298890fff0b
#
_entry.id   edbe251d49e88130494c1298890fff0b
#
_cell.length_a   1.000
_cell.length_b   1.000
_cell.length_c   1.000
_cell.angle_alpha   90.00
_cell.angle_beta   90.00
_cell.angle_gamma   90.00
#
_symmetry.space_group_name_H-M   'P 1'
#
loop_
_entity.id
_entity.type
_entity.pdbx_description
1 polymer ?
#
loop_
_entity_poly.entity_id
_entity_poly.type
_entity_poly.pdbx_seq_one_letter_code
_entity_poly.pdbx_strand_id
1 'polypeptide(L)'
;MVEKYSTELLEFIQTECLSFDGGFQSQHRVFATKRGWFLRPTVKLDPVAELFLYDFVYRNRSHFRKSPLPTRKVFGYRIVGGTPIPILESYTNYKKAIAKTREAYQCHAYFDVAAYFNRIYHHDLVAWCENAGASSDDVTLFGRFLRETASGRTVDCLPQGIYPAKMIGAAFLGFLENSNRIRSAESVRLMDDMWLFDDDLATVTADFVVVQSLLSDRGLSVNEQKSRIIERPEQQLELPLNLDEMKIRLLQRRREELSHGWGYADSEDDESLEELSNEEQEYLISLLKPDNVPEEDAELVLTLMQDHSSDVIDYIPTLIRDFPGLAKRMYHFCANVDDKDEVAAAILNYLEEGTQITEYQLFWFGMMVEDYLLKTSRAGKLVMSLYEHENATDISRAKILEIPDKRFGLVDLRDEQLRSGHSDWPAWAAAIGSRVHPKGQRNHLLKYFRKSSKMNRIIGEFVENAF
;
A
#
# COMPACT_ATOMS: atom_id res chain seq x y z
N MET A 1 -13.47 -9.34 10.53
CA MET A 1 -13.28 -10.81 10.64
C MET A 1 -12.06 -11.17 11.49
N VAL A 2 -10.86 -10.75 11.13
CA VAL A 2 -9.61 -11.10 11.83
C VAL A 2 -9.68 -10.81 13.33
N GLU A 3 -10.11 -9.63 13.72
CA GLU A 3 -10.22 -9.23 15.14
C GLU A 3 -11.16 -10.15 15.94
N LYS A 4 -12.32 -10.49 15.37
CA LYS A 4 -13.36 -11.30 16.05
C LYS A 4 -13.06 -12.81 16.03
N TYR A 5 -12.30 -13.29 15.06
CA TYR A 5 -11.98 -14.72 14.84
C TYR A 5 -10.46 -14.97 14.88
N SER A 6 -9.72 -14.15 15.60
CA SER A 6 -8.27 -14.27 15.71
C SER A 6 -7.84 -15.61 16.32
N THR A 7 -8.58 -16.13 17.29
CA THR A 7 -8.30 -17.43 17.94
C THR A 7 -8.45 -18.57 16.95
N GLU A 8 -9.57 -18.62 16.21
CA GLU A 8 -9.84 -19.65 15.21
C GLU A 8 -8.85 -19.59 14.04
N LEU A 9 -8.46 -18.39 13.63
CA LEU A 9 -7.44 -18.19 12.61
C LEU A 9 -6.05 -18.65 13.07
N LEU A 10 -5.68 -18.36 14.32
CA LEU A 10 -4.43 -18.84 14.90
C LEU A 10 -4.42 -20.37 15.06
N GLU A 11 -5.53 -20.96 15.50
CA GLU A 11 -5.67 -22.41 15.54
C GLU A 11 -5.55 -23.02 14.13
N PHE A 12 -6.18 -22.41 13.12
CA PHE A 12 -6.03 -22.83 11.72
C PHE A 12 -4.57 -22.79 11.27
N ILE A 13 -3.84 -21.71 11.57
CA ILE A 13 -2.42 -21.60 11.26
C ILE A 13 -1.66 -22.76 11.90
N GLN A 14 -1.86 -23.01 13.19
CA GLN A 14 -1.13 -24.02 13.94
C GLN A 14 -1.46 -25.45 13.47
N THR A 15 -2.72 -25.75 13.18
CA THR A 15 -3.15 -27.12 12.85
C THR A 15 -3.04 -27.47 11.38
N GLU A 16 -3.20 -26.49 10.49
CA GLU A 16 -3.22 -26.73 9.03
C GLU A 16 -2.00 -26.16 8.33
N CYS A 17 -1.67 -24.87 8.56
CA CYS A 17 -0.56 -24.26 7.83
C CYS A 17 0.80 -24.75 8.32
N LEU A 18 0.95 -24.99 9.62
CA LEU A 18 2.22 -25.40 10.23
C LEU A 18 2.38 -26.91 10.38
N SER A 19 1.34 -27.70 10.04
CA SER A 19 1.43 -29.15 10.04
C SER A 19 2.39 -29.66 8.95
N PHE A 20 2.83 -30.91 9.06
CA PHE A 20 3.78 -31.51 8.11
C PHE A 20 3.21 -31.57 6.68
N ASP A 21 1.93 -31.93 6.54
CA ASP A 21 1.22 -32.04 5.26
C ASP A 21 0.46 -30.78 4.87
N GLY A 22 0.49 -29.74 5.70
CA GLY A 22 -0.19 -28.47 5.46
C GLY A 22 0.69 -27.42 4.78
N GLY A 23 0.20 -26.18 4.68
CA GLY A 23 0.94 -25.06 4.11
C GLY A 23 0.13 -23.80 3.95
N PHE A 24 0.81 -22.73 3.58
CA PHE A 24 0.19 -21.49 3.15
C PHE A 24 -0.25 -21.60 1.70
N GLN A 25 -1.42 -21.06 1.39
CA GLN A 25 -1.86 -20.98 0.00
C GLN A 25 -0.97 -20.01 -0.78
N SER A 26 -0.78 -20.31 -2.06
CA SER A 26 -0.19 -19.37 -3.00
C SER A 26 -1.06 -18.12 -3.10
N GLN A 27 -0.45 -16.95 -2.99
CA GLN A 27 -1.15 -15.69 -2.91
C GLN A 27 -1.29 -15.01 -4.27
N HIS A 28 -2.36 -14.22 -4.43
CA HIS A 28 -2.60 -13.50 -5.67
C HIS A 28 -1.60 -12.35 -5.85
N ARG A 29 -0.91 -12.36 -6.99
CA ARG A 29 -0.10 -11.25 -7.43
C ARG A 29 -0.99 -10.17 -8.02
N VAL A 30 -0.84 -8.96 -7.52
CA VAL A 30 -1.58 -7.77 -7.94
C VAL A 30 -0.62 -6.65 -8.33
N PHE A 31 -1.09 -5.70 -9.11
CA PHE A 31 -0.30 -4.57 -9.58
C PHE A 31 -0.93 -3.26 -9.14
N ALA A 32 -0.27 -2.54 -8.24
CA ALA A 32 -0.61 -1.15 -7.98
C ALA A 32 -0.05 -0.26 -9.09
N THR A 33 -0.86 0.62 -9.61
CA THR A 33 -0.44 1.58 -10.63
C THR A 33 0.29 2.76 -9.96
N LYS A 34 1.41 3.15 -10.53
CA LYS A 34 2.18 4.34 -10.19
C LYS A 34 2.04 5.37 -11.31
N ARG A 35 2.52 6.58 -11.02
CA ARG A 35 2.66 7.68 -11.97
C ARG A 35 3.21 7.19 -13.32
N GLY A 36 2.64 7.69 -14.42
CA GLY A 36 3.09 7.38 -15.77
C GLY A 36 2.84 5.93 -16.22
N TRP A 37 1.79 5.28 -15.71
CA TRP A 37 1.41 3.90 -16.06
C TRP A 37 2.40 2.82 -15.59
N PHE A 38 3.39 3.16 -14.76
CA PHE A 38 4.28 2.14 -14.19
C PHE A 38 3.55 1.25 -13.19
N LEU A 39 3.79 -0.04 -13.29
CA LEU A 39 3.19 -1.03 -12.40
C LEU A 39 4.16 -1.38 -11.26
N ARG A 40 3.63 -1.40 -10.05
CA ARG A 40 4.32 -1.93 -8.88
C ARG A 40 3.72 -3.29 -8.54
N PRO A 41 4.41 -4.39 -8.80
CA PRO A 41 3.94 -5.70 -8.39
C PRO A 41 3.95 -5.81 -6.86
N THR A 42 2.92 -6.43 -6.33
CA THR A 42 2.81 -6.82 -4.91
C THR A 42 1.98 -8.08 -4.80
N VAL A 43 1.73 -8.54 -3.58
CA VAL A 43 0.96 -9.73 -3.29
C VAL A 43 -0.21 -9.35 -2.38
N LYS A 44 -1.42 -9.76 -2.72
CA LYS A 44 -2.58 -9.65 -1.83
C LYS A 44 -2.64 -10.91 -0.97
N LEU A 45 -2.28 -10.76 0.31
CA LEU A 45 -2.34 -11.85 1.27
C LEU A 45 -3.79 -12.17 1.66
N ASP A 46 -4.09 -13.45 1.79
CA ASP A 46 -5.30 -13.90 2.46
C ASP A 46 -5.23 -13.62 3.98
N PRO A 47 -6.36 -13.68 4.71
CA PRO A 47 -6.38 -13.35 6.14
C PRO A 47 -5.46 -14.23 7.00
N VAL A 48 -5.22 -15.47 6.61
CA VAL A 48 -4.35 -16.42 7.33
C VAL A 48 -2.88 -16.04 7.17
N ALA A 49 -2.46 -15.81 5.92
CA ALA A 49 -1.10 -15.41 5.58
C ALA A 49 -0.77 -14.02 6.17
N GLU A 50 -1.72 -13.10 6.13
CA GLU A 50 -1.55 -11.76 6.71
C GLU A 50 -1.41 -11.83 8.24
N LEU A 51 -2.31 -12.55 8.93
CA LEU A 51 -2.23 -12.72 10.39
C LEU A 51 -0.94 -13.41 10.82
N PHE A 52 -0.51 -14.46 10.10
CA PHE A 52 0.78 -15.12 10.39
C PHE A 52 1.94 -14.12 10.34
N LEU A 53 1.99 -13.25 9.33
CA LEU A 53 3.09 -12.30 9.18
C LEU A 53 3.07 -11.23 10.29
N TYR A 54 1.89 -10.78 10.72
CA TYR A 54 1.75 -9.90 11.88
C TYR A 54 2.19 -10.57 13.17
N ASP A 55 1.78 -11.82 13.42
CA ASP A 55 2.17 -12.59 14.60
C ASP A 55 3.68 -12.87 14.61
N PHE A 56 4.24 -13.29 13.47
CA PHE A 56 5.68 -13.53 13.31
C PHE A 56 6.51 -12.28 13.67
N VAL A 57 6.16 -11.13 13.12
CA VAL A 57 6.87 -9.88 13.38
C VAL A 57 6.69 -9.45 14.84
N TYR A 58 5.50 -9.61 15.41
CA TYR A 58 5.22 -9.25 16.80
C TYR A 58 6.04 -10.12 17.79
N ARG A 59 6.07 -11.43 17.58
CA ARG A 59 6.86 -12.37 18.42
C ARG A 59 8.35 -12.08 18.30
N ASN A 60 8.83 -11.77 17.12
CA ASN A 60 10.24 -11.53 16.84
C ASN A 60 10.66 -10.05 16.96
N ARG A 61 9.79 -9.13 17.45
CA ARG A 61 10.02 -7.67 17.46
C ARG A 61 11.29 -7.24 18.17
N SER A 62 11.77 -8.01 19.14
CA SER A 62 13.03 -7.75 19.86
C SER A 62 14.28 -7.92 18.98
N HIS A 63 14.16 -8.64 17.88
CA HIS A 63 15.26 -8.87 16.92
C HIS A 63 15.36 -7.78 15.86
N PHE A 64 14.31 -6.98 15.64
CA PHE A 64 14.30 -5.87 14.70
C PHE A 64 14.91 -4.60 15.31
N ARG A 65 16.22 -4.66 15.56
CA ARG A 65 16.95 -3.63 16.29
C ARG A 65 17.51 -2.56 15.36
N LYS A 66 17.55 -1.33 15.86
CA LYS A 66 18.34 -0.25 15.22
C LYS A 66 19.82 -0.50 15.43
N SER A 67 20.65 0.16 14.61
CA SER A 67 22.05 0.31 14.90
C SER A 67 22.27 0.90 16.30
N PRO A 68 23.19 0.39 17.11
CA PRO A 68 23.52 0.96 18.40
C PRO A 68 24.27 2.29 18.30
N LEU A 69 24.80 2.63 17.12
CA LEU A 69 25.56 3.85 16.88
C LEU A 69 24.62 5.07 16.75
N PRO A 70 24.79 6.11 17.59
CA PRO A 70 23.90 7.28 17.55
C PRO A 70 24.02 8.09 16.25
N THR A 71 25.14 7.94 15.54
CA THR A 71 25.39 8.55 14.22
C THR A 71 24.73 7.80 13.07
N ARG A 72 24.14 6.64 13.31
CA ARG A 72 23.42 5.80 12.33
C ARG A 72 21.92 5.86 12.63
N LYS A 73 21.26 6.93 12.19
CA LYS A 73 19.85 7.21 12.49
C LYS A 73 18.93 6.42 11.56
N VAL A 74 18.13 5.54 12.13
CA VAL A 74 17.16 4.72 11.38
C VAL A 74 15.74 5.05 11.82
N PHE A 75 14.89 5.37 10.85
CA PHE A 75 13.48 5.66 11.00
C PHE A 75 12.64 4.63 10.25
N GLY A 76 11.33 4.62 10.49
CA GLY A 76 10.38 3.75 9.80
C GLY A 76 9.63 2.82 10.74
N TYR A 77 9.22 1.70 10.21
CA TYR A 77 8.28 0.77 10.81
C TYR A 77 8.91 -0.02 11.95
N ARG A 78 8.33 0.06 13.15
CA ARG A 78 8.75 -0.68 14.35
C ARG A 78 7.61 -0.83 15.35
N ILE A 79 7.75 -1.83 16.22
CA ILE A 79 6.88 -2.02 17.38
C ILE A 79 7.66 -1.61 18.63
N VAL A 80 7.13 -0.66 19.40
CA VAL A 80 7.71 -0.18 20.66
C VAL A 80 6.65 -0.29 21.74
N GLY A 81 7.00 -0.89 22.88
CA GLY A 81 6.05 -1.11 23.97
C GLY A 81 4.83 -1.99 23.59
N GLY A 82 4.96 -2.82 22.54
CA GLY A 82 3.86 -3.65 22.02
C GLY A 82 2.99 -2.97 20.98
N THR A 83 3.21 -1.68 20.67
CA THR A 83 2.39 -0.90 19.72
C THR A 83 3.23 -0.51 18.49
N PRO A 84 2.68 -0.61 17.26
CA PRO A 84 3.30 -0.08 16.06
C PRO A 84 3.49 1.43 16.15
N ILE A 85 4.69 1.93 15.77
CA ILE A 85 4.94 3.38 15.70
C ILE A 85 4.16 3.95 14.51
N PRO A 86 3.42 5.07 14.68
CA PRO A 86 2.80 5.78 13.57
C PRO A 86 3.84 6.19 12.54
N ILE A 87 3.61 5.84 11.27
CA ILE A 87 4.60 6.12 10.21
C ILE A 87 4.80 7.62 9.99
N LEU A 88 3.76 8.41 10.19
CA LEU A 88 3.82 9.87 10.06
C LEU A 88 4.80 10.49 11.05
N GLU A 89 4.72 10.09 12.32
CA GLU A 89 5.68 10.53 13.35
C GLU A 89 7.12 10.17 12.95
N SER A 90 7.33 8.92 12.52
CA SER A 90 8.62 8.45 12.07
C SER A 90 9.13 9.23 10.84
N TYR A 91 8.26 9.53 9.88
CA TYR A 91 8.59 10.33 8.69
C TYR A 91 8.93 11.79 9.04
N THR A 92 8.15 12.40 9.93
CA THR A 92 8.42 13.76 10.42
C THR A 92 9.78 13.84 11.11
N ASN A 93 10.08 12.88 11.98
CA ASN A 93 11.37 12.80 12.66
C ASN A 93 12.54 12.54 11.70
N TYR A 94 12.33 11.73 10.66
CA TYR A 94 13.28 11.52 9.56
C TYR A 94 13.59 12.85 8.83
N LYS A 95 12.56 13.62 8.44
CA LYS A 95 12.74 14.91 7.78
C LYS A 95 13.49 15.92 8.65
N LYS A 96 13.14 16.00 9.94
CA LYS A 96 13.86 16.84 10.91
C LYS A 96 15.33 16.43 11.05
N ALA A 97 15.60 15.10 11.10
CA ALA A 97 16.96 14.61 11.17
C ALA A 97 17.78 14.95 9.92
N ILE A 98 17.22 14.79 8.71
CA ILE A 98 17.90 15.20 7.46
C ILE A 98 18.20 16.69 7.48
N ALA A 99 17.20 17.54 7.76
CA ALA A 99 17.39 19.00 7.76
C ALA A 99 18.52 19.40 8.70
N LYS A 100 18.49 18.93 9.96
CA LYS A 100 19.54 19.20 10.96
C LYS A 100 20.91 18.72 10.51
N THR A 101 21.00 17.50 9.94
CA THR A 101 22.29 16.92 9.56
C THR A 101 22.85 17.60 8.30
N ARG A 102 22.01 18.01 7.35
CA ARG A 102 22.42 18.83 6.19
C ARG A 102 23.01 20.19 6.57
N GLU A 103 22.57 20.78 7.66
CA GLU A 103 23.15 22.02 8.17
C GLU A 103 24.53 21.80 8.78
N ALA A 104 24.77 20.61 9.38
CA ALA A 104 25.97 20.30 10.10
C ALA A 104 27.14 19.88 9.21
N TYR A 105 26.91 19.31 8.02
CA TYR A 105 27.94 18.75 7.14
C TYR A 105 27.94 19.39 5.76
N GLN A 106 29.14 19.46 5.14
CA GLN A 106 29.32 20.11 3.83
C GLN A 106 28.91 19.21 2.65
N CYS A 107 29.11 17.89 2.79
CA CYS A 107 28.89 16.94 1.71
C CYS A 107 27.86 15.89 2.10
N HIS A 108 27.08 15.42 1.14
CA HIS A 108 26.17 14.32 1.36
C HIS A 108 25.90 13.49 0.09
N ALA A 109 25.65 12.22 0.26
CA ALA A 109 25.09 11.35 -0.76
C ALA A 109 23.68 10.94 -0.34
N TYR A 110 22.79 10.86 -1.31
CA TYR A 110 21.43 10.37 -1.13
C TYR A 110 21.13 9.33 -2.20
N PHE A 111 20.47 8.26 -1.81
CA PHE A 111 20.10 7.18 -2.73
C PHE A 111 18.87 6.40 -2.26
N ASP A 112 18.21 5.78 -3.24
CA ASP A 112 17.05 4.89 -3.11
C ASP A 112 17.45 3.52 -3.67
N VAL A 113 16.99 2.42 -3.08
CA VAL A 113 17.28 1.07 -3.59
C VAL A 113 16.26 0.70 -4.67
N ALA A 114 16.75 0.34 -5.86
CA ALA A 114 15.92 0.05 -7.01
C ALA A 114 15.05 -1.19 -6.81
N ALA A 115 13.72 -1.04 -6.93
CA ALA A 115 12.74 -2.13 -6.82
C ALA A 115 12.95 -3.02 -5.59
N TYR A 116 13.29 -2.42 -4.45
CA TYR A 116 13.79 -3.06 -3.25
C TYR A 116 12.99 -4.32 -2.87
N PHE A 117 11.70 -4.19 -2.56
CA PHE A 117 10.87 -5.32 -2.10
C PHE A 117 10.76 -6.45 -3.12
N ASN A 118 10.85 -6.14 -4.42
CA ASN A 118 10.70 -7.12 -5.48
C ASN A 118 12.00 -7.86 -5.80
N ARG A 119 13.14 -7.40 -5.29
CA ARG A 119 14.48 -7.98 -5.55
C ARG A 119 15.09 -8.72 -4.39
N ILE A 120 14.51 -8.65 -3.19
CA ILE A 120 15.03 -9.36 -2.04
C ILE A 120 14.86 -10.87 -2.25
N TYR A 121 15.96 -11.63 -2.11
CA TYR A 121 15.93 -13.08 -2.13
C TYR A 121 15.37 -13.62 -0.82
N HIS A 122 14.47 -14.60 -0.88
CA HIS A 122 13.91 -15.21 0.33
C HIS A 122 14.97 -15.90 1.18
N HIS A 123 16.00 -16.49 0.57
CA HIS A 123 17.12 -17.09 1.31
C HIS A 123 17.86 -16.08 2.17
N ASP A 124 18.07 -14.86 1.64
CA ASP A 124 18.74 -13.79 2.38
C ASP A 124 17.89 -13.31 3.55
N LEU A 125 16.55 -13.25 3.37
CA LEU A 125 15.63 -12.93 4.47
C LEU A 125 15.64 -13.99 5.56
N VAL A 126 15.66 -15.27 5.19
CA VAL A 126 15.71 -16.40 6.14
C VAL A 126 17.04 -16.38 6.91
N ALA A 127 18.16 -16.27 6.20
CA ALA A 127 19.48 -16.19 6.81
C ALA A 127 19.63 -14.95 7.73
N TRP A 128 19.06 -13.81 7.28
CA TRP A 128 19.02 -12.61 8.12
C TRP A 128 18.20 -12.84 9.40
N CYS A 129 17.05 -13.49 9.31
CA CYS A 129 16.19 -13.78 10.45
C CYS A 129 16.91 -14.67 11.49
N GLU A 130 17.62 -15.70 11.02
CA GLU A 130 18.46 -16.58 11.83
C GLU A 130 19.58 -15.78 12.54
N ASN A 131 20.32 -14.98 11.77
CA ASN A 131 21.40 -14.13 12.29
C ASN A 131 20.91 -13.06 13.27
N ALA A 132 19.66 -12.59 13.12
CA ALA A 132 19.03 -11.67 14.06
C ALA A 132 18.69 -12.32 15.40
N GLY A 133 18.71 -13.66 15.51
CA GLY A 133 18.50 -14.44 16.72
C GLY A 133 17.08 -14.98 16.88
N ALA A 134 16.31 -15.08 15.82
CA ALA A 134 15.02 -15.77 15.85
C ALA A 134 15.19 -17.27 16.14
N SER A 135 14.17 -17.90 16.72
CA SER A 135 14.21 -19.35 16.99
C SER A 135 14.29 -20.16 15.69
N SER A 136 14.89 -21.36 15.75
CA SER A 136 14.96 -22.27 14.59
C SER A 136 13.57 -22.56 13.99
N ASP A 137 12.56 -22.69 14.84
CA ASP A 137 11.18 -22.91 14.40
C ASP A 137 10.64 -21.70 13.64
N ASP A 138 10.83 -20.50 14.17
CA ASP A 138 10.40 -19.28 13.51
C ASP A 138 11.11 -19.06 12.17
N VAL A 139 12.42 -19.34 12.09
CA VAL A 139 13.21 -19.27 10.85
C VAL A 139 12.66 -20.25 9.80
N THR A 140 12.40 -21.50 10.21
CA THR A 140 11.84 -22.54 9.33
C THR A 140 10.46 -22.14 8.81
N LEU A 141 9.57 -21.67 9.70
CA LEU A 141 8.22 -21.27 9.36
C LEU A 141 8.20 -20.02 8.47
N PHE A 142 9.08 -19.07 8.74
CA PHE A 142 9.20 -17.88 7.90
C PHE A 142 9.69 -18.23 6.49
N GLY A 143 10.69 -19.11 6.38
CA GLY A 143 11.16 -19.60 5.08
C GLY A 143 10.10 -20.36 4.30
N ARG A 144 9.28 -21.15 4.99
CA ARG A 144 8.12 -21.82 4.40
C ARG A 144 7.07 -20.83 3.92
N PHE A 145 6.69 -19.87 4.77
CA PHE A 145 5.77 -18.79 4.43
C PHE A 145 6.18 -18.06 3.17
N LEU A 146 7.43 -17.55 3.10
CA LEU A 146 7.92 -16.81 1.95
C LEU A 146 7.87 -17.62 0.66
N ARG A 147 8.23 -18.89 0.71
CA ARG A 147 8.24 -19.78 -0.46
C ARG A 147 6.84 -20.14 -0.96
N GLU A 148 5.94 -20.48 -0.05
CA GLU A 148 4.60 -20.96 -0.38
C GLU A 148 3.70 -19.81 -0.84
N THR A 149 3.71 -18.69 -0.15
CA THR A 149 2.92 -17.51 -0.53
C THR A 149 3.37 -16.92 -1.86
N ALA A 150 4.65 -17.03 -2.20
CA ALA A 150 5.20 -16.56 -3.47
C ALA A 150 5.18 -17.62 -4.60
N SER A 151 4.44 -18.71 -4.45
CA SER A 151 4.34 -19.79 -5.46
C SER A 151 5.71 -20.39 -5.83
N GLY A 152 6.59 -20.56 -4.86
CA GLY A 152 7.93 -21.12 -5.04
C GLY A 152 8.95 -20.16 -5.66
N ARG A 153 8.61 -18.88 -5.86
CA ARG A 153 9.59 -17.88 -6.35
C ARG A 153 10.66 -17.61 -5.30
N THR A 154 11.86 -17.31 -5.77
CA THR A 154 13.00 -16.99 -4.90
C THR A 154 13.16 -15.50 -4.64
N VAL A 155 12.51 -14.66 -5.44
CA VAL A 155 12.45 -13.20 -5.31
C VAL A 155 11.00 -12.74 -5.31
N ASP A 156 10.75 -11.47 -4.98
CA ASP A 156 9.40 -10.89 -4.97
C ASP A 156 8.46 -11.63 -3.99
N CYS A 157 9.03 -12.05 -2.87
CA CYS A 157 8.35 -12.86 -1.87
C CYS A 157 7.86 -12.08 -0.66
N LEU A 158 8.36 -10.84 -0.46
CA LEU A 158 7.97 -9.98 0.67
C LEU A 158 6.81 -9.08 0.24
N PRO A 159 5.57 -9.30 0.76
CA PRO A 159 4.38 -8.58 0.32
C PRO A 159 4.47 -7.09 0.65
N GLN A 160 4.53 -6.26 -0.39
CA GLN A 160 4.63 -4.81 -0.24
C GLN A 160 3.27 -4.21 0.16
N GLY A 161 3.27 -3.25 1.08
CA GLY A 161 2.08 -2.46 1.45
C GLY A 161 1.60 -2.68 2.89
N ILE A 162 1.93 -3.79 3.54
CA ILE A 162 1.54 -4.09 4.93
C ILE A 162 2.66 -3.76 5.91
N TYR A 163 2.29 -3.40 7.13
CA TYR A 163 3.22 -2.97 8.18
C TYR A 163 4.32 -4.00 8.48
N PRO A 164 4.02 -5.31 8.69
CA PRO A 164 5.04 -6.32 8.97
C PRO A 164 6.09 -6.44 7.87
N ALA A 165 5.69 -6.46 6.60
CA ALA A 165 6.62 -6.57 5.48
C ALA A 165 7.54 -5.35 5.40
N LYS A 166 7.02 -4.16 5.66
CA LYS A 166 7.82 -2.93 5.73
C LYS A 166 8.79 -2.95 6.91
N MET A 167 8.37 -3.48 8.06
CA MET A 167 9.24 -3.64 9.23
C MET A 167 10.40 -4.62 8.94
N ILE A 168 10.12 -5.77 8.32
CA ILE A 168 11.13 -6.73 7.89
C ILE A 168 12.10 -6.08 6.89
N GLY A 169 11.56 -5.44 5.85
CA GLY A 169 12.38 -4.77 4.84
C GLY A 169 13.26 -3.66 5.43
N ALA A 170 12.72 -2.83 6.35
CA ALA A 170 13.52 -1.80 7.02
C ALA A 170 14.66 -2.41 7.85
N ALA A 171 14.40 -3.51 8.58
CA ALA A 171 15.39 -4.16 9.43
C ALA A 171 16.43 -4.96 8.62
N PHE A 172 16.03 -5.56 7.50
CA PHE A 172 16.93 -6.30 6.61
C PHE A 172 18.09 -5.43 6.09
N LEU A 173 17.83 -4.16 5.76
CA LEU A 173 18.87 -3.21 5.32
C LEU A 173 19.83 -2.77 6.44
N GLY A 174 19.61 -3.19 7.68
CA GLY A 174 20.47 -2.87 8.83
C GLY A 174 21.94 -3.26 8.66
N PHE A 175 22.28 -4.10 7.69
CA PHE A 175 23.66 -4.41 7.35
C PHE A 175 24.44 -3.19 6.81
N LEU A 176 23.76 -2.19 6.27
CA LEU A 176 24.39 -0.94 5.81
C LEU A 176 24.87 -0.13 7.02
N GLU A 177 23.99 0.17 7.98
CA GLU A 177 24.35 0.95 9.17
C GLU A 177 25.34 0.25 10.09
N ASN A 178 25.30 -1.08 10.11
CA ASN A 178 26.19 -1.88 10.96
C ASN A 178 27.51 -2.25 10.27
N SER A 179 27.71 -1.81 9.02
CA SER A 179 28.96 -2.04 8.30
C SER A 179 30.07 -1.13 8.85
N ASN A 180 31.18 -1.73 9.21
CA ASN A 180 32.40 -0.99 9.59
C ASN A 180 33.15 -0.41 8.38
N ARG A 181 32.69 -0.70 7.16
CA ARG A 181 33.24 -0.18 5.90
C ARG A 181 32.75 1.24 5.60
N ILE A 182 31.59 1.66 6.15
CA ILE A 182 31.02 3.00 5.97
C ILE A 182 31.65 3.93 7.01
N ARG A 183 32.36 4.95 6.57
CA ARG A 183 33.16 5.88 7.36
C ARG A 183 32.53 7.24 7.55
N SER A 184 31.57 7.62 6.70
CA SER A 184 30.85 8.90 6.78
C SER A 184 30.45 9.20 8.21
N ALA A 185 30.60 10.45 8.64
CA ALA A 185 30.37 10.90 10.00
C ALA A 185 28.96 10.57 10.50
N GLU A 186 27.95 10.70 9.64
CA GLU A 186 26.56 10.41 9.98
C GLU A 186 25.79 9.77 8.82
N SER A 187 24.80 8.94 9.16
CA SER A 187 23.82 8.46 8.17
C SER A 187 22.40 8.53 8.69
N VAL A 188 21.45 8.79 7.79
CA VAL A 188 20.02 8.87 8.10
C VAL A 188 19.25 8.02 7.09
N ARG A 189 18.44 7.06 7.56
CA ARG A 189 17.67 6.17 6.69
C ARG A 189 16.21 6.05 7.10
N LEU A 190 15.33 6.05 6.09
CA LEU A 190 13.93 5.65 6.19
C LEU A 190 13.65 4.59 5.13
N MET A 191 13.43 3.35 5.54
CA MET A 191 13.23 2.22 4.63
C MET A 191 14.44 2.07 3.69
N ASP A 192 14.23 2.19 2.39
CA ASP A 192 15.19 2.12 1.29
C ASP A 192 15.81 3.48 0.91
N ASP A 193 15.27 4.58 1.43
CA ASP A 193 15.85 5.93 1.28
C ASP A 193 16.97 6.16 2.30
N MET A 194 18.19 6.37 1.85
CA MET A 194 19.36 6.57 2.72
C MET A 194 20.18 7.80 2.35
N TRP A 195 20.67 8.46 3.38
CA TRP A 195 21.58 9.61 3.32
C TRP A 195 22.87 9.30 4.05
N LEU A 196 24.01 9.73 3.47
CA LEU A 196 25.34 9.73 4.07
C LEU A 196 25.82 11.19 4.16
N PHE A 197 26.44 11.55 5.27
CA PHE A 197 26.90 12.92 5.54
C PHE A 197 28.32 12.93 6.05
N ASP A 198 29.15 13.84 5.53
CA ASP A 198 30.50 14.13 5.97
C ASP A 198 30.92 15.54 5.52
N ASP A 199 32.02 16.06 6.05
CA ASP A 199 32.62 17.29 5.54
C ASP A 199 33.59 17.04 4.36
N ASP A 200 34.01 15.78 4.16
CA ASP A 200 34.90 15.38 3.08
C ASP A 200 34.12 14.66 1.95
N LEU A 201 34.10 15.27 0.78
CA LEU A 201 33.48 14.70 -0.43
C LEU A 201 34.08 13.36 -0.83
N ALA A 202 35.40 13.16 -0.64
CA ALA A 202 36.05 11.90 -0.99
C ALA A 202 35.56 10.76 -0.09
N THR A 203 35.33 11.01 1.19
CA THR A 203 34.75 10.05 2.15
C THR A 203 33.33 9.68 1.74
N VAL A 204 32.46 10.66 1.48
CA VAL A 204 31.07 10.40 1.03
C VAL A 204 31.03 9.60 -0.28
N THR A 205 31.89 9.96 -1.24
CA THR A 205 31.97 9.28 -2.54
C THR A 205 32.45 7.83 -2.38
N ALA A 206 33.49 7.62 -1.56
CA ALA A 206 34.01 6.26 -1.30
C ALA A 206 32.95 5.40 -0.61
N ASP A 207 32.24 5.94 0.37
CA ASP A 207 31.18 5.23 1.08
C ASP A 207 29.97 4.93 0.19
N PHE A 208 29.62 5.81 -0.74
CA PHE A 208 28.58 5.54 -1.73
C PHE A 208 28.96 4.36 -2.64
N VAL A 209 30.25 4.22 -3.00
CA VAL A 209 30.76 3.03 -3.72
C VAL A 209 30.69 1.78 -2.84
N VAL A 210 31.06 1.89 -1.57
CA VAL A 210 30.96 0.79 -0.59
C VAL A 210 29.52 0.32 -0.44
N VAL A 211 28.56 1.24 -0.32
CA VAL A 211 27.12 0.90 -0.23
C VAL A 211 26.66 0.11 -1.45
N GLN A 212 27.05 0.52 -2.67
CA GLN A 212 26.72 -0.20 -3.90
C GLN A 212 27.29 -1.63 -3.88
N SER A 213 28.53 -1.81 -3.41
CA SER A 213 29.13 -3.13 -3.24
C SER A 213 28.34 -3.99 -2.24
N LEU A 214 27.99 -3.43 -1.06
CA LEU A 214 27.21 -4.14 -0.03
C LEU A 214 25.80 -4.53 -0.49
N LEU A 215 25.16 -3.70 -1.31
CA LEU A 215 23.87 -3.99 -1.93
C LEU A 215 24.03 -5.08 -3.00
N SER A 216 25.06 -4.97 -3.84
CA SER A 216 25.34 -5.93 -4.92
C SER A 216 25.59 -7.35 -4.38
N ASP A 217 26.26 -7.48 -3.22
CA ASP A 217 26.47 -8.76 -2.54
C ASP A 217 25.14 -9.47 -2.20
N ARG A 218 24.02 -8.76 -2.25
CA ARG A 218 22.64 -9.24 -1.99
C ARG A 218 21.70 -9.13 -3.22
N GLY A 219 22.27 -8.96 -4.41
CA GLY A 219 21.49 -8.81 -5.63
C GLY A 219 20.69 -7.50 -5.73
N LEU A 220 20.98 -6.54 -4.85
CA LEU A 220 20.33 -5.23 -4.82
C LEU A 220 21.18 -4.18 -5.53
N SER A 221 20.56 -3.09 -5.98
CA SER A 221 21.23 -1.96 -6.62
C SER A 221 20.58 -0.64 -6.25
N VAL A 222 21.34 0.43 -6.30
CA VAL A 222 20.79 1.78 -6.16
C VAL A 222 19.98 2.18 -7.38
N ASN A 223 19.04 3.07 -7.20
CA ASN A 223 18.29 3.70 -8.28
C ASN A 223 19.09 4.91 -8.79
N GLU A 224 19.75 4.78 -9.91
CA GLU A 224 20.64 5.81 -10.48
C GLU A 224 19.92 7.14 -10.72
N GLN A 225 18.65 7.09 -11.14
CA GLN A 225 17.87 8.32 -11.42
C GLN A 225 17.54 9.11 -10.16
N LYS A 226 17.47 8.41 -9.02
CA LYS A 226 17.16 9.00 -7.71
C LYS A 226 18.36 9.17 -6.78
N SER A 227 19.56 8.86 -7.24
CA SER A 227 20.78 8.95 -6.43
C SER A 227 21.61 10.13 -6.82
N ARG A 228 22.18 10.84 -5.83
CA ARG A 228 23.02 12.03 -6.03
C ARG A 228 24.11 12.09 -4.97
N ILE A 229 25.26 12.63 -5.36
CA ILE A 229 26.32 13.09 -4.45
C ILE A 229 26.38 14.60 -4.59
N ILE A 230 26.34 15.32 -3.48
CA ILE A 230 26.24 16.78 -3.45
C ILE A 230 27.30 17.32 -2.51
N GLU A 231 28.09 18.26 -2.99
CA GLU A 231 29.03 19.08 -2.22
C GLU A 231 28.41 20.47 -2.00
N ARG A 232 28.44 20.96 -0.76
CA ARG A 232 28.18 22.38 -0.49
C ARG A 232 29.47 23.15 -0.73
N PRO A 233 29.62 24.11 -1.60
CA PRO A 233 28.82 25.31 -1.43
C PRO A 233 28.32 25.79 -2.76
N GLU A 234 27.29 25.98 -3.15
CA GLU A 234 26.93 26.89 -4.21
C GLU A 234 25.54 26.80 -4.73
N GLN A 235 24.84 25.76 -4.41
CA GLN A 235 23.43 25.85 -4.77
C GLN A 235 22.64 25.29 -3.60
N GLN A 236 22.03 26.16 -2.80
CA GLN A 236 20.63 25.92 -2.54
C GLN A 236 20.15 25.13 -3.76
N LEU A 237 19.75 23.85 -3.58
CA LEU A 237 18.84 23.27 -4.54
C LEU A 237 17.67 24.26 -4.56
N GLU A 238 17.78 25.22 -5.45
CA GLU A 238 16.68 26.00 -5.90
C GLU A 238 15.65 24.94 -6.32
N LEU A 239 14.66 24.76 -5.51
CA LEU A 239 13.35 24.42 -6.02
C LEU A 239 13.25 25.20 -7.33
N PRO A 240 12.93 24.57 -8.48
CA PRO A 240 12.95 25.27 -9.75
C PRO A 240 12.41 26.68 -9.51
N LEU A 241 13.25 27.69 -9.83
CA LEU A 241 13.14 29.12 -9.48
C LEU A 241 11.85 29.83 -9.93
N ASN A 242 10.81 29.05 -10.30
CA ASN A 242 9.49 29.50 -10.73
C ASN A 242 8.33 28.64 -10.15
N LEU A 243 8.50 28.01 -9.00
CA LEU A 243 7.30 27.54 -8.29
C LEU A 243 6.63 28.80 -7.72
N ASP A 244 5.44 29.10 -8.24
CA ASP A 244 4.51 30.07 -7.72
C ASP A 244 4.39 29.88 -6.20
N GLU A 245 4.52 30.95 -5.43
CA GLU A 245 4.42 30.93 -3.96
C GLU A 245 3.12 30.26 -3.50
N MET A 246 2.05 30.45 -4.29
CA MET A 246 0.77 29.78 -4.10
C MET A 246 0.91 28.24 -4.13
N LYS A 247 1.61 27.72 -5.13
CA LYS A 247 1.82 26.27 -5.27
C LYS A 247 2.62 25.70 -4.10
N ILE A 248 3.63 26.40 -3.62
CA ILE A 248 4.43 25.99 -2.46
C ILE A 248 3.54 25.89 -1.21
N ARG A 249 2.70 26.89 -0.96
CA ARG A 249 1.76 26.91 0.16
C ARG A 249 0.75 25.75 0.08
N LEU A 250 0.17 25.53 -1.09
CA LEU A 250 -0.80 24.44 -1.33
C LEU A 250 -0.16 23.05 -1.21
N LEU A 251 1.09 22.89 -1.63
CA LEU A 251 1.83 21.62 -1.43
C LEU A 251 2.13 21.36 0.06
N GLN A 252 2.37 22.41 0.86
CA GLN A 252 2.51 22.26 2.31
C GLN A 252 1.18 21.84 2.93
N ARG A 253 0.09 22.52 2.59
CA ARG A 253 -1.26 22.20 3.04
C ARG A 253 -1.66 20.74 2.69
N ARG A 254 -1.42 20.30 1.44
CA ARG A 254 -1.64 18.88 1.05
C ARG A 254 -0.90 17.90 1.95
N ARG A 255 0.32 18.22 2.36
CA ARG A 255 1.09 17.35 3.27
C ARG A 255 0.45 17.27 4.65
N GLU A 256 -0.12 18.35 5.13
CA GLU A 256 -0.85 18.41 6.39
C GLU A 256 -2.14 17.57 6.31
N GLU A 257 -2.97 17.76 5.28
CA GLU A 257 -4.18 16.97 5.06
C GLU A 257 -3.90 15.46 4.91
N LEU A 258 -2.87 15.10 4.13
CA LEU A 258 -2.47 13.69 4.01
C LEU A 258 -1.94 13.11 5.31
N SER A 259 -1.40 13.94 6.20
CA SER A 259 -0.94 13.52 7.51
C SER A 259 -2.10 13.20 8.46
N HIS A 260 -3.19 13.94 8.39
CA HIS A 260 -4.42 13.71 9.16
C HIS A 260 -5.22 12.50 8.62
N GLY A 261 -5.26 12.28 7.32
CA GLY A 261 -6.01 11.19 6.68
C GLY A 261 -5.38 9.79 6.77
N TRP A 262 -4.17 9.64 7.32
CA TRP A 262 -3.46 8.35 7.47
C TRP A 262 -3.38 7.87 8.92
N GLY A 263 -3.93 8.62 9.88
CA GLY A 263 -4.09 8.19 11.26
C GLY A 263 -5.27 7.23 11.38
N TYR A 264 -5.09 6.12 12.05
CA TYR A 264 -6.21 5.42 12.67
C TYR A 264 -6.94 6.46 13.52
N ALA A 265 -8.22 6.68 13.19
CA ALA A 265 -9.07 7.65 13.86
C ALA A 265 -9.21 7.32 15.35
N ASP A 266 -8.47 8.04 16.19
CA ASP A 266 -8.74 8.17 17.62
C ASP A 266 -7.90 9.37 18.17
N SER A 267 -8.00 10.54 17.53
CA SER A 267 -7.64 11.80 18.18
C SER A 267 -8.79 12.80 17.97
N GLU A 268 -9.46 13.09 19.05
CA GLU A 268 -10.55 14.09 19.14
C GLU A 268 -10.08 15.55 19.02
N ASP A 269 -8.90 15.80 18.48
CA ASP A 269 -8.41 17.14 18.20
C ASP A 269 -8.56 17.40 16.68
N ASP A 270 -9.77 17.72 16.29
CA ASP A 270 -10.15 18.26 15.00
C ASP A 270 -9.74 19.74 14.94
N GLU A 271 -8.46 20.02 14.75
CA GLU A 271 -8.04 21.33 14.24
C GLU A 271 -8.50 21.41 12.80
N SER A 272 -9.69 21.98 12.58
CA SER A 272 -10.24 22.25 11.26
C SER A 272 -9.21 23.03 10.44
N LEU A 273 -8.72 22.42 9.37
CA LEU A 273 -7.91 23.10 8.39
C LEU A 273 -8.70 24.31 7.87
N GLU A 274 -8.03 25.46 7.73
CA GLU A 274 -8.66 26.66 7.20
C GLU A 274 -9.28 26.36 5.81
N GLU A 275 -10.46 26.89 5.53
CA GLU A 275 -11.11 26.75 4.23
C GLU A 275 -10.22 27.34 3.11
N LEU A 276 -10.30 26.75 1.90
CA LEU A 276 -9.61 27.30 0.74
C LEU A 276 -10.17 28.67 0.38
N SER A 277 -9.31 29.66 0.20
CA SER A 277 -9.71 30.95 -0.34
C SER A 277 -10.15 30.83 -1.81
N ASN A 278 -10.95 31.76 -2.30
CA ASN A 278 -11.38 31.78 -3.70
C ASN A 278 -10.18 31.82 -4.66
N GLU A 279 -9.12 32.56 -4.33
CA GLU A 279 -7.88 32.60 -5.13
C GLU A 279 -7.18 31.25 -5.20
N GLU A 280 -7.16 30.51 -4.09
CA GLU A 280 -6.59 29.15 -4.03
C GLU A 280 -7.40 28.16 -4.86
N GLN A 281 -8.73 28.24 -4.81
CA GLN A 281 -9.63 27.42 -5.62
C GLN A 281 -9.45 27.70 -7.11
N GLU A 282 -9.47 28.95 -7.53
CA GLU A 282 -9.25 29.37 -8.93
C GLU A 282 -7.87 28.90 -9.44
N TYR A 283 -6.84 29.03 -8.59
CA TYR A 283 -5.51 28.53 -8.90
C TYR A 283 -5.49 27.02 -9.10
N LEU A 284 -6.08 26.23 -8.17
CA LEU A 284 -6.16 24.77 -8.27
C LEU A 284 -6.87 24.33 -9.56
N ILE A 285 -8.00 24.94 -9.89
CA ILE A 285 -8.70 24.67 -11.15
C ILE A 285 -7.86 25.04 -12.37
N SER A 286 -7.08 26.12 -12.28
CA SER A 286 -6.18 26.52 -13.38
C SER A 286 -5.12 25.48 -13.70
N LEU A 287 -4.72 24.67 -12.72
CA LEU A 287 -3.75 23.58 -12.90
C LEU A 287 -4.27 22.43 -13.77
N LEU A 288 -5.60 22.29 -13.89
CA LEU A 288 -6.24 21.23 -14.71
C LEU A 288 -6.53 21.67 -16.16
N LYS A 289 -6.33 22.96 -16.50
CA LYS A 289 -6.64 23.52 -17.83
C LYS A 289 -5.62 23.21 -18.94
N PRO A 290 -4.31 23.02 -18.66
CA PRO A 290 -3.33 22.70 -19.71
C PRO A 290 -3.61 21.33 -20.37
N ASP A 291 -3.27 21.18 -21.64
CA ASP A 291 -3.40 19.91 -22.39
C ASP A 291 -2.52 18.77 -21.80
N ASN A 292 -1.49 19.09 -21.05
CA ASN A 292 -0.59 18.16 -20.40
C ASN A 292 -0.47 18.50 -18.90
N VAL A 293 -1.43 18.00 -18.13
CA VAL A 293 -1.46 18.19 -16.67
C VAL A 293 -0.43 17.30 -15.99
N PRO A 294 0.47 17.84 -15.13
CA PRO A 294 1.30 16.99 -14.29
C PRO A 294 0.47 16.19 -13.28
N GLU A 295 0.77 14.89 -13.12
CA GLU A 295 0.03 14.03 -12.17
C GLU A 295 0.07 14.57 -10.72
N GLU A 296 1.15 15.27 -10.33
CA GLU A 296 1.26 15.91 -9.02
C GLU A 296 0.23 17.04 -8.84
N ASP A 297 -0.09 17.76 -9.91
CA ASP A 297 -1.09 18.81 -9.90
C ASP A 297 -2.50 18.23 -9.84
N ALA A 298 -2.76 17.16 -10.61
CA ALA A 298 -3.99 16.40 -10.51
C ALA A 298 -4.20 15.82 -9.10
N GLU A 299 -3.16 15.25 -8.48
CA GLU A 299 -3.22 14.76 -7.10
C GLU A 299 -3.46 15.89 -6.09
N LEU A 300 -2.83 17.06 -6.30
CA LEU A 300 -3.02 18.23 -5.46
C LEU A 300 -4.48 18.69 -5.47
N VAL A 301 -5.07 18.81 -6.65
CA VAL A 301 -6.48 19.18 -6.82
C VAL A 301 -7.41 18.17 -6.17
N LEU A 302 -7.27 16.88 -6.47
CA LEU A 302 -8.11 15.81 -5.89
C LEU A 302 -7.98 15.72 -4.35
N THR A 303 -6.89 16.21 -3.78
CA THR A 303 -6.70 16.20 -2.32
C THR A 303 -7.31 17.44 -1.67
N LEU A 304 -7.09 18.62 -2.22
CA LEU A 304 -7.48 19.89 -1.59
C LEU A 304 -8.90 20.36 -1.94
N MET A 305 -9.43 19.96 -3.12
CA MET A 305 -10.74 20.40 -3.61
C MET A 305 -11.90 19.44 -3.23
N GLN A 306 -11.75 18.64 -2.18
CA GLN A 306 -12.78 17.66 -1.79
C GLN A 306 -14.11 18.36 -1.44
N ASP A 307 -14.06 19.48 -0.70
CA ASP A 307 -15.24 20.26 -0.30
C ASP A 307 -15.76 21.17 -1.42
N HIS A 308 -15.02 21.30 -2.53
CA HIS A 308 -15.35 22.05 -3.73
C HIS A 308 -15.43 21.14 -4.97
N SER A 309 -15.96 19.94 -4.79
CA SER A 309 -15.98 18.89 -5.81
C SER A 309 -16.78 19.25 -7.06
N SER A 310 -17.80 20.12 -6.94
CA SER A 310 -18.58 20.62 -8.08
C SER A 310 -17.71 21.33 -9.13
N ASP A 311 -16.63 22.00 -8.72
CA ASP A 311 -15.76 22.75 -9.63
C ASP A 311 -14.78 21.85 -10.38
N VAL A 312 -14.60 20.60 -9.91
CA VAL A 312 -13.69 19.61 -10.49
C VAL A 312 -14.42 18.56 -11.35
N ILE A 313 -15.74 18.49 -11.25
CA ILE A 313 -16.52 17.39 -11.83
C ILE A 313 -16.32 17.25 -13.35
N ASP A 314 -16.23 18.32 -14.09
CA ASP A 314 -16.02 18.35 -15.54
C ASP A 314 -14.66 17.76 -15.96
N TYR A 315 -13.69 17.70 -15.03
CA TYR A 315 -12.35 17.14 -15.27
C TYR A 315 -12.27 15.65 -14.93
N ILE A 316 -13.27 15.07 -14.25
CA ILE A 316 -13.26 13.67 -13.82
C ILE A 316 -12.98 12.68 -14.96
N PRO A 317 -13.59 12.80 -16.16
CA PRO A 317 -13.31 11.90 -17.28
C PRO A 317 -11.84 11.89 -17.68
N THR A 318 -11.21 13.08 -17.75
CA THR A 318 -9.79 13.22 -18.06
C THR A 318 -8.91 12.65 -16.96
N LEU A 319 -9.23 12.93 -15.69
CA LEU A 319 -8.49 12.43 -14.53
C LEU A 319 -8.53 10.90 -14.44
N ILE A 320 -9.66 10.27 -14.73
CA ILE A 320 -9.81 8.79 -14.77
C ILE A 320 -8.94 8.19 -15.86
N ARG A 321 -8.94 8.79 -17.05
CA ARG A 321 -8.24 8.26 -18.23
C ARG A 321 -6.73 8.44 -18.11
N ASP A 322 -6.27 9.63 -17.73
CA ASP A 322 -4.87 10.02 -17.86
C ASP A 322 -4.03 9.69 -16.62
N PHE A 323 -4.69 9.49 -15.45
CA PHE A 323 -4.01 9.26 -14.18
C PHE A 323 -4.47 7.97 -13.45
N PRO A 324 -4.21 6.79 -14.01
CA PRO A 324 -4.64 5.51 -13.41
C PRO A 324 -4.06 5.29 -11.99
N GLY A 325 -2.91 5.89 -11.68
CA GLY A 325 -2.29 5.87 -10.34
C GLY A 325 -3.11 6.60 -9.28
N LEU A 326 -3.96 7.54 -9.68
CA LEU A 326 -4.80 8.32 -8.77
C LEU A 326 -6.18 7.69 -8.46
N ALA A 327 -6.47 6.48 -8.94
CA ALA A 327 -7.78 5.84 -8.73
C ALA A 327 -8.19 5.77 -7.24
N LYS A 328 -7.23 5.55 -6.32
CA LYS A 328 -7.48 5.63 -4.87
C LYS A 328 -7.84 7.04 -4.41
N ARG A 329 -7.21 8.07 -4.96
CA ARG A 329 -7.52 9.47 -4.64
C ARG A 329 -8.90 9.85 -5.13
N MET A 330 -9.25 9.39 -6.33
CA MET A 330 -10.59 9.58 -6.87
C MET A 330 -11.67 8.90 -6.03
N TYR A 331 -11.39 7.72 -5.45
CA TYR A 331 -12.29 7.09 -4.50
C TYR A 331 -12.56 8.00 -3.29
N HIS A 332 -11.52 8.58 -2.67
CA HIS A 332 -11.69 9.50 -1.54
C HIS A 332 -12.41 10.79 -1.97
N PHE A 333 -12.04 11.35 -3.12
CA PHE A 333 -12.70 12.53 -3.68
C PHE A 333 -14.20 12.28 -3.97
N CYS A 334 -14.54 11.11 -4.49
CA CYS A 334 -15.92 10.72 -4.78
C CYS A 334 -16.83 10.73 -3.55
N ALA A 335 -16.31 10.61 -2.34
CA ALA A 335 -17.10 10.71 -1.11
C ALA A 335 -17.89 12.04 -1.06
N ASN A 336 -17.25 13.14 -1.45
CA ASN A 336 -17.74 14.50 -1.32
C ASN A 336 -18.38 15.06 -2.61
N VAL A 337 -18.41 14.29 -3.71
CA VAL A 337 -19.10 14.72 -4.94
C VAL A 337 -20.62 14.62 -4.76
N ASP A 338 -21.37 15.67 -5.06
CA ASP A 338 -22.84 15.68 -4.98
C ASP A 338 -23.46 14.88 -6.14
N ASP A 339 -23.05 15.14 -7.38
CA ASP A 339 -23.55 14.44 -8.56
C ASP A 339 -22.83 13.11 -8.79
N LYS A 340 -23.30 12.08 -8.08
CA LYS A 340 -22.81 10.70 -8.23
C LYS A 340 -23.14 10.09 -9.60
N ASP A 341 -24.21 10.53 -10.26
CA ASP A 341 -24.60 10.03 -11.58
C ASP A 341 -23.60 10.45 -12.66
N GLU A 342 -22.97 11.62 -12.53
CA GLU A 342 -21.93 12.09 -13.44
C GLU A 342 -20.63 11.29 -13.27
N VAL A 343 -20.21 11.04 -12.04
CA VAL A 343 -19.06 10.15 -11.79
C VAL A 343 -19.31 8.74 -12.34
N ALA A 344 -20.52 8.21 -12.12
CA ALA A 344 -20.92 6.90 -12.65
C ALA A 344 -20.89 6.88 -14.19
N ALA A 345 -21.34 7.96 -14.83
CA ALA A 345 -21.28 8.11 -16.28
C ALA A 345 -19.83 8.15 -16.79
N ALA A 346 -18.97 8.93 -16.15
CA ALA A 346 -17.55 9.05 -16.53
C ALA A 346 -16.84 7.70 -16.47
N ILE A 347 -17.03 6.94 -15.38
CA ILE A 347 -16.43 5.60 -15.23
C ILE A 347 -16.98 4.66 -16.31
N LEU A 348 -18.30 4.65 -16.53
CA LEU A 348 -18.92 3.76 -17.51
C LEU A 348 -18.45 4.05 -18.94
N ASN A 349 -18.41 5.31 -19.33
CA ASN A 349 -17.91 5.73 -20.64
C ASN A 349 -16.45 5.26 -20.83
N TYR A 350 -15.60 5.45 -19.81
CA TYR A 350 -14.22 5.01 -19.86
C TYR A 350 -14.09 3.48 -20.04
N LEU A 351 -14.93 2.69 -19.33
CA LEU A 351 -15.00 1.23 -19.49
C LEU A 351 -15.43 0.82 -20.91
N GLU A 352 -16.32 1.58 -21.55
CA GLU A 352 -16.88 1.29 -22.88
C GLU A 352 -15.99 1.77 -24.04
N GLU A 353 -15.12 2.75 -23.82
CA GLU A 353 -14.18 3.25 -24.84
C GLU A 353 -13.12 2.23 -25.27
N GLY A 354 -13.00 1.08 -24.57
CA GLY A 354 -12.00 0.05 -24.87
C GLY A 354 -10.55 0.50 -24.67
N THR A 355 -10.34 1.54 -23.87
CA THR A 355 -9.01 2.02 -23.49
C THR A 355 -8.34 1.09 -22.50
N GLN A 356 -7.01 1.21 -22.37
CA GLN A 356 -6.26 0.41 -21.40
C GLN A 356 -6.68 0.76 -19.96
N ILE A 357 -7.23 -0.23 -19.26
CA ILE A 357 -7.65 -0.08 -17.86
C ILE A 357 -6.81 -1.03 -16.99
N THR A 358 -6.32 -0.55 -15.86
CA THR A 358 -5.53 -1.36 -14.94
C THR A 358 -6.42 -2.08 -13.92
N GLU A 359 -5.96 -3.24 -13.43
CA GLU A 359 -6.59 -3.94 -12.31
C GLU A 359 -6.81 -3.02 -11.09
N TYR A 360 -5.84 -2.13 -10.83
CA TYR A 360 -5.90 -1.14 -9.75
C TYR A 360 -7.09 -0.19 -9.91
N GLN A 361 -7.35 0.30 -11.12
CA GLN A 361 -8.53 1.13 -11.40
C GLN A 361 -9.83 0.33 -11.22
N LEU A 362 -9.91 -0.89 -11.76
CA LEU A 362 -11.09 -1.74 -11.62
C LEU A 362 -11.43 -2.01 -10.14
N PHE A 363 -10.43 -2.26 -9.31
CA PHE A 363 -10.62 -2.46 -7.88
C PHE A 363 -11.19 -1.19 -7.20
N TRP A 364 -10.60 -0.01 -7.46
CA TRP A 364 -11.04 1.23 -6.83
C TRP A 364 -12.38 1.72 -7.37
N PHE A 365 -12.69 1.46 -8.64
CA PHE A 365 -14.03 1.71 -9.18
C PHE A 365 -15.06 0.80 -8.51
N GLY A 366 -14.73 -0.46 -8.24
CA GLY A 366 -15.57 -1.35 -7.44
C GLY A 366 -15.82 -0.83 -6.03
N MET A 367 -14.80 -0.24 -5.39
CA MET A 367 -14.94 0.45 -4.09
C MET A 367 -15.89 1.66 -4.20
N MET A 368 -15.73 2.50 -5.24
CA MET A 368 -16.62 3.64 -5.47
C MET A 368 -18.07 3.20 -5.68
N VAL A 369 -18.29 2.11 -6.42
CA VAL A 369 -19.63 1.56 -6.63
C VAL A 369 -20.25 1.13 -5.31
N GLU A 370 -19.53 0.36 -4.48
CA GLU A 370 -20.06 -0.12 -3.19
C GLU A 370 -20.44 1.04 -2.27
N ASP A 371 -19.56 2.02 -2.11
CA ASP A 371 -19.72 3.03 -1.07
C ASP A 371 -20.57 4.24 -1.55
N TYR A 372 -20.52 4.59 -2.83
CA TYR A 372 -21.09 5.85 -3.30
C TYR A 372 -22.06 5.75 -4.47
N LEU A 373 -21.91 4.77 -5.40
CA LEU A 373 -22.59 4.79 -6.69
C LEU A 373 -23.78 3.82 -6.83
N LEU A 374 -24.07 3.00 -5.81
CA LEU A 374 -25.18 2.00 -5.87
C LEU A 374 -26.57 2.59 -6.07
N LYS A 375 -26.77 3.89 -5.78
CA LYS A 375 -28.04 4.59 -5.93
C LYS A 375 -28.18 5.28 -7.28
N THR A 376 -27.13 5.32 -8.09
CA THR A 376 -27.14 5.96 -9.41
C THR A 376 -27.94 5.14 -10.41
N SER A 377 -28.46 5.80 -11.44
CA SER A 377 -29.18 5.15 -12.53
C SER A 377 -28.35 4.15 -13.31
N ARG A 378 -27.02 4.29 -13.28
CA ARG A 378 -26.03 3.47 -14.02
C ARG A 378 -25.43 2.32 -13.19
N ALA A 379 -25.76 2.20 -11.92
CA ALA A 379 -25.16 1.23 -11.00
C ALA A 379 -25.13 -0.20 -11.54
N GLY A 380 -26.25 -0.67 -12.12
CA GLY A 380 -26.34 -2.04 -12.65
C GLY A 380 -25.37 -2.30 -13.81
N LYS A 381 -25.26 -1.36 -14.73
CA LYS A 381 -24.33 -1.48 -15.86
C LYS A 381 -22.87 -1.41 -15.39
N LEU A 382 -22.57 -0.50 -14.46
CA LEU A 382 -21.23 -0.41 -13.84
C LEU A 382 -20.81 -1.71 -13.17
N VAL A 383 -21.66 -2.29 -12.32
CA VAL A 383 -21.38 -3.54 -11.61
C VAL A 383 -21.01 -4.65 -12.58
N MET A 384 -21.82 -4.84 -13.65
CA MET A 384 -21.58 -5.89 -14.64
C MET A 384 -20.35 -5.60 -15.49
N SER A 385 -20.17 -4.35 -15.97
CA SER A 385 -19.01 -3.98 -16.78
C SER A 385 -17.69 -4.15 -16.01
N LEU A 386 -17.66 -3.85 -14.71
CA LEU A 386 -16.48 -4.05 -13.86
C LEU A 386 -16.21 -5.54 -13.62
N TYR A 387 -17.23 -6.34 -13.40
CA TYR A 387 -17.09 -7.78 -13.14
C TYR A 387 -16.63 -8.55 -14.38
N GLU A 388 -17.19 -8.23 -15.54
CA GLU A 388 -16.95 -8.92 -16.82
C GLU A 388 -15.75 -8.37 -17.59
N HIS A 389 -15.15 -7.25 -17.14
CA HIS A 389 -14.04 -6.62 -17.85
C HIS A 389 -12.90 -7.62 -18.10
N GLU A 390 -12.30 -7.58 -19.31
CA GLU A 390 -11.22 -8.50 -19.70
C GLU A 390 -9.99 -8.46 -18.79
N ASN A 391 -9.67 -7.28 -18.25
CA ASN A 391 -8.57 -7.07 -17.28
C ASN A 391 -8.99 -7.28 -15.82
N ALA A 392 -10.23 -7.73 -15.55
CA ALA A 392 -10.68 -8.02 -14.20
C ALA A 392 -10.01 -9.30 -13.69
N THR A 393 -9.39 -9.20 -12.52
CA THR A 393 -8.76 -10.30 -11.80
C THR A 393 -9.71 -10.85 -10.73
N ASP A 394 -9.32 -11.97 -10.11
CA ASP A 394 -10.07 -12.51 -8.98
C ASP A 394 -10.23 -11.50 -7.84
N ILE A 395 -9.26 -10.61 -7.64
CA ILE A 395 -9.31 -9.58 -6.59
C ILE A 395 -10.33 -8.49 -6.94
N SER A 396 -10.33 -7.98 -8.16
CA SER A 396 -11.30 -6.96 -8.58
C SER A 396 -12.72 -7.54 -8.70
N ARG A 397 -12.88 -8.78 -9.18
CA ARG A 397 -14.17 -9.50 -9.18
C ARG A 397 -14.68 -9.76 -7.77
N ALA A 398 -13.81 -10.18 -6.85
CA ALA A 398 -14.17 -10.37 -5.45
C ALA A 398 -14.74 -9.09 -4.86
N LYS A 399 -14.16 -7.92 -5.17
CA LYS A 399 -14.68 -6.63 -4.69
C LYS A 399 -16.12 -6.38 -5.15
N ILE A 400 -16.47 -6.75 -6.37
CA ILE A 400 -17.84 -6.65 -6.87
C ILE A 400 -18.78 -7.63 -6.17
N LEU A 401 -18.33 -8.86 -5.93
CA LEU A 401 -19.14 -9.88 -5.23
C LEU A 401 -19.41 -9.52 -3.77
N GLU A 402 -18.58 -8.71 -3.12
CA GLU A 402 -18.79 -8.21 -1.75
C GLU A 402 -19.91 -7.18 -1.63
N ILE A 403 -20.27 -6.47 -2.72
CA ILE A 403 -21.24 -5.38 -2.70
C ILE A 403 -22.57 -5.85 -2.07
N PRO A 404 -23.07 -5.20 -1.00
CA PRO A 404 -24.25 -5.64 -0.27
C PRO A 404 -25.57 -5.28 -0.97
N ASP A 405 -25.75 -5.79 -2.20
CA ASP A 405 -26.96 -5.55 -3.01
C ASP A 405 -27.49 -6.87 -3.61
N LYS A 406 -28.79 -6.97 -3.80
CA LYS A 406 -29.47 -8.12 -4.41
C LYS A 406 -29.74 -7.95 -5.90
N ARG A 407 -29.62 -6.71 -6.38
CA ARG A 407 -29.87 -6.33 -7.77
C ARG A 407 -28.68 -6.70 -8.66
N PHE A 408 -28.79 -6.37 -9.91
CA PHE A 408 -27.68 -6.35 -10.87
C PHE A 408 -27.06 -7.73 -11.15
N GLY A 409 -27.81 -8.83 -11.01
CA GLY A 409 -27.28 -10.18 -11.23
C GLY A 409 -26.36 -10.71 -10.12
N LEU A 410 -26.07 -9.90 -9.09
CA LEU A 410 -25.12 -10.26 -8.00
C LEU A 410 -25.54 -11.51 -7.23
N VAL A 411 -26.85 -11.80 -7.13
CA VAL A 411 -27.34 -13.01 -6.46
C VAL A 411 -26.90 -14.26 -7.22
N ASP A 412 -27.08 -14.28 -8.52
CA ASP A 412 -26.74 -15.44 -9.36
C ASP A 412 -25.22 -15.66 -9.39
N LEU A 413 -24.45 -14.60 -9.55
CA LEU A 413 -22.99 -14.66 -9.52
C LEU A 413 -22.46 -15.21 -8.19
N ARG A 414 -23.02 -14.80 -7.07
CA ARG A 414 -22.65 -15.33 -5.74
C ARG A 414 -23.05 -16.78 -5.56
N ASP A 415 -24.26 -17.15 -5.98
CA ASP A 415 -24.74 -18.53 -5.91
C ASP A 415 -23.82 -19.48 -6.65
N GLU A 416 -23.34 -19.08 -7.83
CA GLU A 416 -22.35 -19.84 -8.61
C GLU A 416 -21.07 -20.05 -7.80
N GLN A 417 -20.49 -18.97 -7.26
CA GLN A 417 -19.26 -19.04 -6.48
C GLN A 417 -19.41 -19.87 -5.19
N LEU A 418 -20.52 -19.70 -4.47
CA LEU A 418 -20.77 -20.47 -3.23
C LEU A 418 -20.96 -21.98 -3.46
N ARG A 419 -21.38 -22.39 -4.65
CA ARG A 419 -21.56 -23.79 -5.04
C ARG A 419 -20.36 -24.39 -5.75
N SER A 420 -19.39 -23.58 -6.19
CA SER A 420 -18.20 -24.02 -6.93
C SER A 420 -17.32 -25.00 -6.14
N GLY A 421 -17.35 -24.93 -4.80
CA GLY A 421 -16.47 -25.67 -3.92
C GLY A 421 -15.07 -25.03 -3.79
N HIS A 422 -14.83 -23.88 -4.41
CA HIS A 422 -13.57 -23.17 -4.34
C HIS A 422 -13.34 -22.53 -2.96
N SER A 423 -12.08 -22.31 -2.63
CA SER A 423 -11.64 -21.59 -1.44
C SER A 423 -10.64 -20.52 -1.87
N ASP A 424 -11.18 -19.45 -2.43
CA ASP A 424 -10.46 -18.34 -3.06
C ASP A 424 -11.20 -17.02 -2.84
N TRP A 425 -10.59 -15.92 -3.28
CA TRP A 425 -11.13 -14.59 -3.10
C TRP A 425 -12.56 -14.40 -3.65
N PRO A 426 -12.93 -14.86 -4.86
CA PRO A 426 -14.31 -14.78 -5.35
C PRO A 426 -15.31 -15.52 -4.47
N ALA A 427 -14.99 -16.74 -4.05
CA ALA A 427 -15.87 -17.55 -3.20
C ALA A 427 -16.04 -16.93 -1.80
N TRP A 428 -14.97 -16.42 -1.21
CA TRP A 428 -15.01 -15.73 0.08
C TRP A 428 -15.80 -14.41 0.01
N ALA A 429 -15.60 -13.64 -1.03
CA ALA A 429 -16.34 -12.41 -1.29
C ALA A 429 -17.84 -12.67 -1.53
N ALA A 430 -18.18 -13.72 -2.26
CA ALA A 430 -19.56 -14.16 -2.43
C ALA A 430 -20.21 -14.53 -1.09
N ALA A 431 -19.48 -15.19 -0.18
CA ALA A 431 -19.96 -15.46 1.17
C ALA A 431 -20.22 -14.15 1.95
N ILE A 432 -19.31 -13.20 1.92
CA ILE A 432 -19.50 -11.87 2.54
C ILE A 432 -20.70 -11.14 1.92
N GLY A 433 -20.80 -11.10 0.59
CA GLY A 433 -21.90 -10.46 -0.13
C GLY A 433 -23.27 -11.10 0.15
N SER A 434 -23.30 -12.38 0.54
CA SER A 434 -24.54 -13.08 0.92
C SER A 434 -25.23 -12.50 2.18
N ARG A 435 -24.57 -11.61 2.92
CA ARG A 435 -25.15 -10.89 4.08
C ARG A 435 -26.42 -10.10 3.74
N VAL A 436 -26.67 -9.82 2.49
CA VAL A 436 -27.89 -9.15 2.02
C VAL A 436 -29.14 -10.05 2.06
N HIS A 437 -28.98 -11.36 2.12
CA HIS A 437 -30.10 -12.29 2.18
C HIS A 437 -30.70 -12.39 3.60
N PRO A 438 -32.00 -12.73 3.70
CA PRO A 438 -32.59 -13.13 4.97
C PRO A 438 -31.79 -14.27 5.60
N LYS A 439 -31.70 -14.27 6.94
CA LYS A 439 -30.87 -15.21 7.71
C LYS A 439 -31.06 -16.68 7.30
N GLY A 440 -32.30 -17.13 7.07
CA GLY A 440 -32.59 -18.52 6.70
C GLY A 440 -32.02 -18.90 5.33
N GLN A 441 -32.17 -18.03 4.33
CA GLN A 441 -31.61 -18.23 2.98
C GLN A 441 -30.09 -18.17 3.00
N ARG A 442 -29.51 -17.18 3.65
CA ARG A 442 -28.07 -17.02 3.80
C ARG A 442 -27.43 -18.26 4.44
N ASN A 443 -27.96 -18.71 5.58
CA ASN A 443 -27.40 -19.86 6.30
C ASN A 443 -27.57 -21.16 5.50
N HIS A 444 -28.60 -21.27 4.68
CA HIS A 444 -28.75 -22.39 3.75
C HIS A 444 -27.64 -22.42 2.69
N LEU A 445 -27.35 -21.30 2.06
CA LEU A 445 -26.25 -21.18 1.08
C LEU A 445 -24.88 -21.45 1.72
N LEU A 446 -24.62 -20.84 2.87
CA LEU A 446 -23.34 -20.99 3.59
C LEU A 446 -23.12 -22.40 4.13
N LYS A 447 -24.17 -23.21 4.33
CA LYS A 447 -24.05 -24.59 4.77
C LYS A 447 -23.24 -25.47 3.80
N TYR A 448 -23.36 -25.24 2.50
CA TYR A 448 -22.59 -25.95 1.48
C TYR A 448 -21.17 -25.36 1.36
N PHE A 449 -21.08 -24.05 1.28
CA PHE A 449 -19.82 -23.33 1.20
C PHE A 449 -18.83 -23.71 2.32
N ARG A 450 -19.29 -23.79 3.57
CA ARG A 450 -18.45 -24.16 4.73
C ARG A 450 -17.85 -25.56 4.69
N LYS A 451 -18.34 -26.45 3.84
CA LYS A 451 -17.84 -27.84 3.74
C LYS A 451 -16.61 -27.96 2.86
N SER A 452 -16.32 -26.96 2.04
CA SER A 452 -15.28 -27.02 1.01
C SER A 452 -13.88 -26.87 1.60
N SER A 453 -13.71 -26.05 2.64
CA SER A 453 -12.43 -25.89 3.33
C SER A 453 -12.62 -25.37 4.75
N LYS A 454 -11.56 -25.45 5.58
CA LYS A 454 -11.59 -24.83 6.92
C LYS A 454 -11.70 -23.29 6.82
N MET A 455 -11.04 -22.66 5.84
CA MET A 455 -11.15 -21.22 5.62
C MET A 455 -12.58 -20.82 5.25
N ASN A 456 -13.23 -21.56 4.35
CA ASN A 456 -14.64 -21.35 4.01
C ASN A 456 -15.54 -21.51 5.23
N ARG A 457 -15.22 -22.44 6.14
CA ARG A 457 -15.95 -22.61 7.39
C ARG A 457 -15.84 -21.39 8.28
N ILE A 458 -14.63 -20.88 8.53
CA ILE A 458 -14.38 -19.69 9.36
C ILE A 458 -15.11 -18.47 8.77
N ILE A 459 -15.01 -18.26 7.46
CA ILE A 459 -15.69 -17.13 6.80
C ILE A 459 -17.20 -17.27 6.87
N GLY A 460 -17.73 -18.47 6.61
CA GLY A 460 -19.17 -18.74 6.69
C GLY A 460 -19.73 -18.52 8.09
N GLU A 461 -19.03 -19.00 9.14
CA GLU A 461 -19.40 -18.77 10.54
C GLU A 461 -19.34 -17.29 10.91
N PHE A 462 -18.31 -16.57 10.43
CA PHE A 462 -18.25 -15.12 10.60
C PHE A 462 -19.48 -14.45 10.00
N VAL A 463 -19.84 -14.76 8.75
CA VAL A 463 -21.00 -14.14 8.08
C VAL A 463 -22.31 -14.48 8.77
N GLU A 464 -22.48 -15.73 9.24
CA GLU A 464 -23.68 -16.14 9.99
C GLU A 464 -23.85 -15.40 11.33
N ASN A 465 -22.72 -15.10 12.01
CA ASN A 465 -22.71 -14.51 13.35
C ASN A 465 -22.61 -12.99 13.34
N ALA A 466 -22.06 -12.40 12.28
CA ALA A 466 -21.85 -10.95 12.20
C ALA A 466 -23.06 -10.20 11.62
N PHE A 467 -23.88 -10.89 10.83
CA PHE A 467 -25.02 -10.33 10.12
C PHE A 467 -26.30 -11.16 10.34
#